data_4d415ea7f0c53de7a4b2740a958a5ca3
#
_entry.id   4d415ea7f0c53de7a4b2740a958a5ca3
#
_cell.length_a   1.000
_cell.length_b   1.000
_cell.length_c   1.000
_cell.angle_alpha   90.00
_cell.angle_beta   90.00
_cell.angle_gamma   90.00
#
_symmetry.space_group_name_H-M   'P 1'
#
loop_
_entity.id
_entity.type
_entity.pdbx_description
1 polymer ?
#
loop_
_entity_poly.entity_id
_entity_poly.type
_entity_poly.pdbx_seq_one_letter_code
_entity_poly.pdbx_strand_id
1 'polypeptide(L)'
;VIFQLPIGWMADKFPKRAVMAGCAVVTAISLFALPLSMGSIWMWPLLLIAGAFGYGIYSVALASLGDRFSGIELVTGTASFSVVWGIGALVGSVIGGWFMTGFGPHGLPVGLGLIFAFYVVGLVFRTRQLARKAV
;
A
#
# COMPACT_ATOMS: atom_id res chain seq x y z
N VAL A 1 -7.32 12.17 -5.08
CA VAL A 1 -7.22 12.38 -6.53
C VAL A 1 -5.96 13.15 -6.91
N ILE A 2 -5.64 14.30 -6.28
CA ILE A 2 -4.50 15.16 -6.65
C ILE A 2 -3.15 14.41 -6.56
N PHE A 3 -2.93 13.61 -5.53
CA PHE A 3 -1.70 12.81 -5.36
C PHE A 3 -1.62 11.59 -6.28
N GLN A 4 -2.72 11.15 -6.86
CA GLN A 4 -2.73 10.01 -7.80
C GLN A 4 -2.12 10.36 -9.15
N LEU A 5 -2.25 11.62 -9.60
CA LEU A 5 -1.65 12.07 -10.86
C LEU A 5 -0.12 11.95 -10.86
N PRO A 6 0.63 12.46 -9.86
CA PRO A 6 2.08 12.26 -9.80
C PRO A 6 2.48 10.80 -9.62
N ILE A 7 1.72 9.99 -8.85
CA ILE A 7 2.00 8.56 -8.69
C ILE A 7 1.77 7.80 -9.99
N GLY A 8 0.70 8.11 -10.74
CA GLY A 8 0.46 7.55 -12.07
C GLY A 8 1.59 7.88 -13.05
N TRP A 9 1.99 9.15 -13.11
CA TRP A 9 3.10 9.59 -13.95
C TRP A 9 4.44 8.91 -13.57
N MET A 10 4.69 8.70 -12.28
CA MET A 10 5.86 7.92 -11.82
C MET A 10 5.75 6.46 -12.26
N ALA A 11 4.57 5.86 -12.22
CA ALA A 11 4.34 4.48 -12.63
C ALA A 11 4.51 4.27 -14.15
N ASP A 12 4.38 5.33 -14.95
CA ASP A 12 4.65 5.29 -16.39
C ASP A 12 6.15 5.39 -16.71
N LYS A 13 6.94 6.10 -15.89
CA LYS A 13 8.37 6.32 -16.09
C LYS A 13 9.28 5.29 -15.41
N PHE A 14 8.85 4.74 -14.29
CA PHE A 14 9.63 3.81 -13.46
C PHE A 14 9.01 2.42 -13.42
N PRO A 15 9.80 1.39 -13.13
CA PRO A 15 9.25 0.04 -12.94
C PRO A 15 8.14 0.06 -11.90
N LYS A 16 6.93 -0.34 -12.27
CA LYS A 16 5.74 -0.30 -11.40
C LYS A 16 5.98 -0.90 -10.02
N ARG A 17 6.83 -1.95 -9.95
CA ARG A 17 7.23 -2.58 -8.68
C ARG A 17 8.02 -1.63 -7.78
N ALA A 18 8.91 -0.80 -8.35
CA ALA A 18 9.69 0.17 -7.58
C ALA A 18 8.79 1.29 -7.04
N VAL A 19 7.82 1.74 -7.85
CA VAL A 19 6.82 2.74 -7.43
C VAL A 19 5.95 2.20 -6.31
N MET A 20 5.47 0.96 -6.41
CA MET A 20 4.68 0.30 -5.34
C MET A 20 5.51 0.17 -4.05
N ALA A 21 6.79 -0.24 -4.15
CA ALA A 21 7.68 -0.32 -3.00
C ALA A 21 7.90 1.05 -2.35
N GLY A 22 8.14 2.09 -3.15
CA GLY A 22 8.29 3.46 -2.67
C GLY A 22 7.04 3.96 -1.95
N CYS A 23 5.86 3.75 -2.54
CA CYS A 23 4.58 4.08 -1.90
C CYS A 23 4.39 3.34 -0.57
N ALA A 24 4.73 2.04 -0.53
CA ALA A 24 4.60 1.24 0.70
C ALA A 24 5.56 1.71 1.80
N VAL A 25 6.79 2.09 1.46
CA VAL A 25 7.78 2.64 2.41
C VAL A 25 7.28 3.97 2.98
N VAL A 26 6.84 4.89 2.13
CA VAL A 26 6.30 6.19 2.56
C VAL A 26 5.09 6.00 3.47
N THR A 27 4.17 5.10 3.10
CA THR A 27 2.99 4.77 3.93
C THR A 27 3.40 4.20 5.27
N ALA A 28 4.33 3.23 5.32
CA ALA A 28 4.80 2.63 6.56
C ALA A 28 5.44 3.67 7.48
N ILE A 29 6.33 4.53 6.96
CA ILE A 29 6.98 5.59 7.73
C ILE A 29 5.94 6.56 8.30
N SER A 30 4.98 6.99 7.47
CA SER A 30 3.91 7.90 7.91
C SER A 30 3.05 7.29 9.01
N LEU A 31 2.71 6.00 8.90
CA LEU A 31 1.93 5.27 9.90
C LEU A 31 2.69 5.10 11.23
N PHE A 32 4.01 4.82 11.19
CA PHE A 32 4.81 4.74 12.41
C PHE A 32 5.07 6.11 13.05
N ALA A 33 5.05 7.19 12.28
CA ALA A 33 5.17 8.56 12.80
C ALA A 33 3.85 9.08 13.42
N LEU A 34 2.70 8.52 13.06
CA LEU A 34 1.39 8.94 13.57
C LEU A 34 1.27 8.89 15.09
N PRO A 35 1.67 7.82 15.80
CA PRO A 35 1.58 7.77 17.25
C PRO A 35 2.36 8.89 17.94
N LEU A 36 3.48 9.33 17.35
CA LEU A 36 4.34 10.40 17.89
C LEU A 36 3.73 11.81 17.68
N SER A 37 2.82 11.94 16.71
CA SER A 37 2.19 13.19 16.33
C SER A 37 0.74 13.32 16.77
N MET A 38 0.23 12.34 17.55
CA MET A 38 -1.12 12.41 18.10
C MET A 38 -1.29 13.63 19.02
N GLY A 39 -2.36 14.39 18.76
CA GLY A 39 -2.61 15.67 19.45
C GLY A 39 -1.89 16.88 18.86
N SER A 40 -1.04 16.71 17.84
CA SER A 40 -0.38 17.79 17.11
C SER A 40 -1.05 18.03 15.76
N ILE A 41 -0.89 19.25 15.21
CA ILE A 41 -1.35 19.62 13.86
C ILE A 41 -0.69 18.73 12.78
N TRP A 42 0.48 18.16 13.04
CA TRP A 42 1.22 17.29 12.14
C TRP A 42 0.54 15.93 11.87
N MET A 43 -0.41 15.55 12.70
CA MET A 43 -1.21 14.33 12.47
C MET A 43 -1.94 14.37 11.13
N TRP A 44 -2.51 15.53 10.75
CA TRP A 44 -3.29 15.66 9.52
C TRP A 44 -2.47 15.46 8.24
N PRO A 45 -1.32 16.13 8.06
CA PRO A 45 -0.45 15.85 6.92
C PRO A 45 0.00 14.40 6.85
N LEU A 46 0.34 13.77 7.97
CA LEU A 46 0.77 12.36 7.99
C LEU A 46 -0.35 11.41 7.57
N LEU A 47 -1.59 11.63 8.03
CA LEU A 47 -2.76 10.86 7.59
C LEU A 47 -3.00 11.02 6.09
N LEU A 48 -2.88 12.25 5.58
CA LEU A 48 -3.04 12.53 4.17
C LEU A 48 -1.98 11.83 3.32
N ILE A 49 -0.71 11.86 3.74
CA ILE A 49 0.38 11.18 3.06
C ILE A 49 0.17 9.66 3.12
N ALA A 50 -0.11 9.10 4.30
CA ALA A 50 -0.36 7.66 4.47
C ALA A 50 -1.50 7.18 3.58
N GLY A 51 -2.62 7.91 3.53
CA GLY A 51 -3.76 7.59 2.69
C GLY A 51 -3.46 7.72 1.20
N ALA A 52 -2.81 8.81 0.79
CA ALA A 52 -2.47 9.06 -0.62
C ALA A 52 -1.54 7.99 -1.19
N PHE A 53 -0.45 7.68 -0.49
CA PHE A 53 0.52 6.69 -0.93
C PHE A 53 0.01 5.26 -0.73
N GLY A 54 -0.72 4.97 0.34
CA GLY A 54 -1.38 3.68 0.53
C GLY A 54 -2.35 3.35 -0.60
N TYR A 55 -3.19 4.31 -1.01
CA TYR A 55 -4.09 4.16 -2.15
C TYR A 55 -3.33 4.15 -3.49
N GLY A 56 -2.16 4.78 -3.56
CA GLY A 56 -1.28 4.76 -4.73
C GLY A 56 -0.87 3.35 -5.12
N ILE A 57 -0.63 2.46 -4.15
CA ILE A 57 -0.31 1.05 -4.40
C ILE A 57 -1.46 0.35 -5.16
N TYR A 58 -2.71 0.60 -4.74
CA TYR A 58 -3.90 0.07 -5.42
C TYR A 58 -3.96 0.54 -6.88
N SER A 59 -3.77 1.84 -7.11
CA SER A 59 -3.83 2.43 -8.45
C SER A 59 -2.75 1.85 -9.38
N VAL A 60 -1.52 1.72 -8.90
CA VAL A 60 -0.41 1.13 -9.67
C VAL A 60 -0.62 -0.36 -9.91
N ALA A 61 -1.18 -1.10 -8.94
CA ALA A 61 -1.51 -2.51 -9.10
C ALA A 61 -2.57 -2.70 -10.19
N LEU A 62 -3.63 -1.88 -10.18
CA LEU A 62 -4.69 -1.91 -11.19
C LEU A 62 -4.16 -1.55 -12.58
N ALA A 63 -3.31 -0.53 -12.70
CA ALA A 63 -2.64 -0.18 -13.94
C ALA A 63 -1.75 -1.33 -14.47
N SER A 64 -1.15 -2.10 -13.56
CA SER A 64 -0.34 -3.29 -13.92
C SER A 64 -1.17 -4.44 -14.50
N LEU A 65 -2.44 -4.54 -14.14
CA LEU A 65 -3.37 -5.48 -14.78
C LEU A 65 -3.67 -5.06 -16.23
N GLY A 66 -3.95 -3.77 -16.43
CA GLY A 66 -4.24 -3.23 -17.77
C GLY A 66 -3.09 -3.40 -18.77
N ASP A 67 -1.82 -3.45 -18.30
CA ASP A 67 -0.67 -3.72 -19.18
C ASP A 67 -0.56 -5.19 -19.61
N ARG A 68 -1.14 -6.10 -18.85
CA ARG A 68 -0.95 -7.55 -19.06
C ARG A 68 -2.15 -8.24 -19.69
N PHE A 69 -3.33 -7.69 -19.46
CA PHE A 69 -4.59 -8.30 -19.86
C PHE A 69 -5.40 -7.32 -20.69
N SER A 70 -6.16 -7.83 -21.66
CA SER A 70 -7.06 -7.05 -22.51
C SER A 70 -8.41 -7.77 -22.65
N GLY A 71 -9.43 -7.04 -23.06
CA GLY A 71 -10.76 -7.58 -23.29
C GLY A 71 -11.35 -8.25 -22.03
N ILE A 72 -11.90 -9.45 -22.21
CA ILE A 72 -12.61 -10.18 -21.14
C ILE A 72 -11.69 -10.62 -20.01
N GLU A 73 -10.41 -10.88 -20.30
CA GLU A 73 -9.42 -11.26 -19.29
C GLU A 73 -9.14 -10.09 -18.33
N LEU A 74 -9.10 -8.86 -18.82
CA LEU A 74 -8.95 -7.66 -17.99
C LEU A 74 -10.16 -7.48 -17.08
N VAL A 75 -11.37 -7.68 -17.59
CA VAL A 75 -12.61 -7.59 -16.79
C VAL A 75 -12.59 -8.62 -15.66
N THR A 76 -12.27 -9.87 -15.98
CA THR A 76 -12.18 -10.96 -15.00
C THR A 76 -11.07 -10.70 -13.97
N GLY A 77 -9.90 -10.24 -14.43
CA GLY A 77 -8.77 -9.90 -13.58
C GLY A 77 -9.11 -8.75 -12.61
N THR A 78 -9.77 -7.70 -13.08
CA THR A 78 -10.20 -6.58 -12.26
C THR A 78 -11.27 -6.99 -11.24
N ALA A 79 -12.23 -7.83 -11.64
CA ALA A 79 -13.23 -8.36 -10.73
C ALA A 79 -12.60 -9.20 -9.61
N SER A 80 -11.69 -10.10 -9.97
CA SER A 80 -10.95 -10.93 -9.00
C SER A 80 -10.13 -10.06 -8.03
N PHE A 81 -9.46 -9.04 -8.55
CA PHE A 81 -8.71 -8.08 -7.74
C PHE A 81 -9.61 -7.34 -6.74
N SER A 82 -10.81 -6.93 -7.17
CA SER A 82 -11.79 -6.25 -6.31
C SER A 82 -12.31 -7.15 -5.19
N VAL A 83 -12.51 -8.45 -5.46
CA VAL A 83 -12.90 -9.42 -4.43
C VAL A 83 -11.79 -9.59 -3.39
N VAL A 84 -10.55 -9.77 -3.82
CA VAL A 84 -9.39 -9.90 -2.92
C VAL A 84 -9.21 -8.61 -2.09
N TRP A 85 -9.38 -7.45 -2.70
CA TRP A 85 -9.36 -6.16 -2.02
C TRP A 85 -10.46 -6.07 -0.95
N GLY A 86 -11.69 -6.47 -1.27
CA GLY A 86 -12.81 -6.49 -0.33
C GLY A 86 -12.56 -7.41 0.87
N ILE A 87 -12.05 -8.62 0.62
CA ILE A 87 -11.64 -9.55 1.70
C ILE A 87 -10.55 -8.93 2.56
N GLY A 88 -9.54 -8.32 1.93
CA GLY A 88 -8.47 -7.61 2.63
C GLY A 88 -8.98 -6.46 3.52
N ALA A 89 -9.98 -5.71 3.06
CA ALA A 89 -10.61 -4.64 3.83
C ALA A 89 -11.37 -5.17 5.05
N LEU A 90 -12.11 -6.28 4.90
CA LEU A 90 -12.80 -6.93 6.02
C LEU A 90 -11.83 -7.46 7.07
N VAL A 91 -10.84 -8.24 6.65
CA VAL A 91 -9.81 -8.79 7.55
C VAL A 91 -9.00 -7.67 8.20
N GLY A 92 -8.62 -6.65 7.42
CA GLY A 92 -7.88 -5.49 7.91
C GLY A 92 -8.64 -4.70 8.98
N SER A 93 -9.96 -4.54 8.82
CA SER A 93 -10.80 -3.86 9.81
C SER A 93 -10.88 -4.63 11.13
N VAL A 94 -11.00 -5.96 11.06
CA VAL A 94 -11.03 -6.82 12.26
C VAL A 94 -9.67 -6.78 12.99
N ILE A 95 -8.57 -6.95 12.24
CA ILE A 95 -7.21 -6.87 12.80
C ILE A 95 -6.96 -5.48 13.39
N GLY A 96 -7.32 -4.41 12.69
CA GLY A 96 -7.19 -3.04 13.16
C GLY A 96 -7.96 -2.80 14.46
N GLY A 97 -9.20 -3.28 14.55
CA GLY A 97 -9.99 -3.22 15.78
C GLY A 97 -9.32 -3.95 16.94
N TRP A 98 -8.75 -5.12 16.68
CA TRP A 98 -8.04 -5.91 17.70
C TRP A 98 -6.78 -5.21 18.21
N PHE A 99 -6.01 -4.60 17.32
CA PHE A 99 -4.87 -3.76 17.72
C PHE A 99 -5.30 -2.56 18.57
N MET A 100 -6.44 -1.94 18.25
CA MET A 100 -6.97 -0.83 19.04
C MET A 100 -7.42 -1.26 20.45
N THR A 101 -7.97 -2.46 20.61
CA THR A 101 -8.35 -2.98 21.95
C THR A 101 -7.14 -3.27 22.82
N GLY A 102 -6.02 -3.73 22.22
CA GLY A 102 -4.79 -4.05 22.95
C GLY A 102 -3.90 -2.86 23.27
N PHE A 103 -3.77 -1.93 22.31
CA PHE A 103 -2.80 -0.82 22.36
C PHE A 103 -3.46 0.58 22.34
N GLY A 104 -4.78 0.64 22.48
CA GLY A 104 -5.53 1.89 22.44
C GLY A 104 -5.45 2.60 21.07
N PRO A 105 -5.59 3.94 21.03
CA PRO A 105 -5.61 4.72 19.78
C PRO A 105 -4.35 4.56 18.92
N HIS A 106 -3.21 4.23 19.52
CA HIS A 106 -1.95 4.02 18.84
C HIS A 106 -1.87 2.67 18.11
N GLY A 107 -2.73 1.71 18.46
CA GLY A 107 -2.72 0.35 17.93
C GLY A 107 -3.00 0.30 16.44
N LEU A 108 -3.98 1.06 15.95
CA LEU A 108 -4.35 1.07 14.54
C LEU A 108 -3.19 1.47 13.61
N PRO A 109 -2.54 2.65 13.79
CA PRO A 109 -1.44 3.06 12.91
C PRO A 109 -0.23 2.13 13.03
N VAL A 110 0.07 1.60 14.21
CA VAL A 110 1.18 0.66 14.38
C VAL A 110 0.85 -0.67 13.68
N GLY A 111 -0.34 -1.22 13.85
CA GLY A 111 -0.76 -2.46 13.20
C GLY A 111 -0.72 -2.36 11.67
N LEU A 112 -1.26 -1.28 11.11
CA LEU A 112 -1.19 -1.02 9.68
C LEU A 112 0.25 -0.80 9.21
N GLY A 113 1.06 -0.06 9.98
CA GLY A 113 2.48 0.16 9.68
C GLY A 113 3.26 -1.15 9.60
N LEU A 114 3.00 -2.11 10.48
CA LEU A 114 3.60 -3.45 10.45
C LEU A 114 3.21 -4.23 9.19
N ILE A 115 1.94 -4.16 8.77
CA ILE A 115 1.48 -4.81 7.53
C ILE A 115 2.22 -4.24 6.32
N PHE A 116 2.34 -2.92 6.22
CA PHE A 116 3.09 -2.29 5.13
C PHE A 116 4.59 -2.59 5.19
N ALA A 117 5.20 -2.62 6.37
CA ALA A 117 6.59 -3.01 6.54
C ALA A 117 6.83 -4.46 6.08
N PHE A 118 5.94 -5.39 6.44
CA PHE A 118 6.01 -6.78 5.99
C PHE A 118 5.87 -6.90 4.46
N TYR A 119 4.98 -6.11 3.87
CA TYR A 119 4.84 -6.04 2.41
C TYR A 119 6.11 -5.55 1.72
N VAL A 120 6.77 -4.51 2.26
CA VAL A 120 8.06 -4.00 1.75
C VAL A 120 9.15 -5.06 1.82
N VAL A 121 9.26 -5.75 2.96
CA VAL A 121 10.22 -6.85 3.15
C VAL A 121 9.98 -7.95 2.11
N GLY A 122 8.75 -8.37 1.90
CA GLY A 122 8.37 -9.37 0.89
C GLY A 122 8.76 -8.94 -0.53
N LEU A 123 8.54 -7.67 -0.89
CA LEU A 123 8.96 -7.12 -2.18
C LEU A 123 10.47 -7.12 -2.35
N VAL A 124 11.23 -6.74 -1.34
CA VAL A 124 12.70 -6.72 -1.37
C VAL A 124 13.25 -8.14 -1.52
N PHE A 125 12.72 -9.11 -0.77
CA PHE A 125 13.11 -10.51 -0.92
C PHE A 125 12.86 -11.04 -2.32
N ARG A 126 11.69 -10.76 -2.88
CA ARG A 126 11.32 -11.22 -4.23
C ARG A 126 12.20 -10.59 -5.31
N THR A 127 12.54 -9.30 -5.18
CA THR A 127 13.44 -8.63 -6.13
C THR A 127 14.86 -9.21 -6.08
N ARG A 128 15.37 -9.51 -4.89
CA ARG A 128 16.68 -10.15 -4.72
C ARG A 128 16.73 -11.56 -5.30
N GLN A 129 15.65 -12.34 -5.14
CA GLN A 129 15.58 -13.70 -5.72
C GLN A 129 15.56 -13.66 -7.24
N LEU A 130 14.85 -12.71 -7.86
CA LEU A 130 14.81 -12.56 -9.31
C LEU A 130 16.16 -12.09 -9.87
N ALA A 131 16.87 -11.21 -9.19
CA ALA A 131 18.21 -10.79 -9.56
C ALA A 131 19.23 -11.94 -9.50
N ARG A 132 19.10 -12.86 -8.52
CA ARG A 132 19.96 -14.05 -8.41
C ARG A 132 19.69 -15.11 -9.48
N LYS A 133 18.51 -15.15 -10.07
CA LYS A 133 18.17 -16.10 -11.14
C LYS A 133 18.52 -15.58 -12.54
N ALA A 134 18.88 -14.32 -12.66
CA ALA A 134 19.26 -13.66 -13.92
C ALA A 134 20.79 -13.64 -14.15
N VAL A 135 21.59 -14.17 -13.21
CA VAL A 135 23.04 -14.44 -13.27
C VAL A 135 23.23 -15.95 -13.38
#